data_4a3e2d0e410bf1d7572c616c27d25402
#
_entry.id   4a3e2d0e410bf1d7572c616c27d25402
#
_cell.length_a   1.000
_cell.length_b   1.000
_cell.length_c   1.000
_cell.angle_alpha   90.00
_cell.angle_beta   90.00
_cell.angle_gamma   90.00
#
_symmetry.space_group_name_H-M   'P 1'
#
loop_
_entity.id
_entity.type
_entity.pdbx_description
1 polymer ?
#
loop_
_entity_poly.entity_id
_entity_poly.type
_entity_poly.pdbx_seq_one_letter_code
_entity_poly.pdbx_strand_id
1 'polypeptide(L)'
;LSYRHNGQQDFALYTSARFKAVRGDKAKIIAEMEEISDKREDSQPVKSRTGGSTFKNPDGADPEGLKAWKLIDAAGCRGLRVGDAQVSEQHCNFLINHGVATAQDLETLGETVRQRVLDHSGVTLHWEIKRMGEAHA
;
A
#
# COMPACT_ATOMS: atom_id res chain seq x y z
N LEU A 1 -13.78 -7.23 -13.93
CA LEU A 1 -12.81 -6.56 -13.06
C LEU A 1 -13.54 -6.10 -11.79
N SER A 2 -12.92 -6.33 -10.64
CA SER A 2 -13.37 -5.83 -9.34
C SER A 2 -12.17 -5.31 -8.53
N TYR A 3 -12.42 -4.78 -7.33
CA TYR A 3 -11.34 -4.25 -6.48
C TYR A 3 -10.25 -5.30 -6.25
N ARG A 4 -9.03 -5.00 -6.70
CA ARG A 4 -7.84 -5.86 -6.61
C ARG A 4 -7.99 -7.26 -7.25
N HIS A 5 -8.94 -7.42 -8.19
CA HIS A 5 -9.17 -8.69 -8.88
C HIS A 5 -9.42 -8.47 -10.38
N ASN A 6 -8.65 -9.18 -11.21
CA ASN A 6 -8.69 -9.04 -12.67
C ASN A 6 -9.60 -10.06 -13.38
N GLY A 7 -10.19 -11.00 -12.62
CA GLY A 7 -11.05 -12.06 -13.16
C GLY A 7 -10.30 -13.23 -13.80
N GLN A 8 -8.95 -13.20 -13.82
CA GLN A 8 -8.16 -14.32 -14.33
C GLN A 8 -7.90 -15.34 -13.21
N GLN A 9 -8.13 -16.61 -13.49
CA GLN A 9 -7.85 -17.72 -12.56
C GLN A 9 -6.42 -18.24 -12.71
N ASP A 10 -5.84 -18.14 -13.92
CA ASP A 10 -4.50 -18.61 -14.22
C ASP A 10 -3.48 -17.46 -14.24
N PHE A 11 -2.20 -17.82 -14.26
CA PHE A 11 -1.12 -16.84 -14.43
C PHE A 11 -1.28 -16.12 -15.78
N ALA A 12 -1.34 -14.80 -15.74
CA ALA A 12 -1.42 -13.94 -16.92
C ALA A 12 -0.36 -12.86 -16.90
N LEU A 13 0.35 -12.70 -18.01
CA LEU A 13 1.32 -11.63 -18.25
C LEU A 13 0.70 -10.58 -19.17
N TYR A 14 0.44 -9.38 -18.62
CA TYR A 14 -0.08 -8.25 -19.39
C TYR A 14 1.08 -7.49 -20.04
N THR A 15 1.21 -7.60 -21.35
CA THR A 15 2.32 -6.98 -22.10
C THR A 15 1.98 -5.59 -22.67
N SER A 16 0.69 -5.27 -22.78
CA SER A 16 0.25 -3.97 -23.27
C SER A 16 -1.17 -3.65 -22.83
N ALA A 17 -1.52 -2.36 -22.83
CA ALA A 17 -2.88 -1.90 -22.61
C ALA A 17 -3.21 -0.77 -23.59
N ARG A 18 -4.45 -0.73 -24.07
CA ARG A 18 -4.96 0.34 -24.93
C ARG A 18 -6.04 1.12 -24.21
N PHE A 19 -5.80 2.42 -24.06
CA PHE A 19 -6.75 3.33 -23.39
C PHE A 19 -7.46 4.17 -24.46
N LYS A 20 -8.78 4.34 -24.32
CA LYS A 20 -9.54 5.32 -25.10
C LYS A 20 -9.43 6.67 -24.39
N ALA A 21 -8.92 7.66 -25.10
CA ALA A 21 -8.80 9.02 -24.60
C ALA A 21 -9.74 9.96 -25.36
N VAL A 22 -10.10 11.07 -24.72
CA VAL A 22 -10.84 12.18 -25.31
C VAL A 22 -9.90 13.37 -25.41
N ARG A 23 -9.98 14.14 -26.49
CA ARG A 23 -9.21 15.38 -26.65
C ARG A 23 -9.65 16.41 -25.61
N GLY A 24 -8.67 17.06 -24.96
CA GLY A 24 -8.90 18.08 -23.96
C GLY A 24 -7.93 19.25 -24.10
N ASP A 25 -8.10 20.26 -23.29
CA ASP A 25 -7.19 21.40 -23.19
C ASP A 25 -5.90 20.97 -22.49
N LYS A 26 -4.77 21.16 -23.18
CA LYS A 26 -3.46 20.71 -22.70
C LYS A 26 -3.05 21.37 -21.39
N ALA A 27 -3.32 22.66 -21.23
CA ALA A 27 -2.91 23.41 -20.04
C ALA A 27 -3.71 22.96 -18.80
N LYS A 28 -5.02 22.73 -18.98
CA LYS A 28 -5.86 22.19 -17.92
C LYS A 28 -5.44 20.78 -17.50
N ILE A 29 -5.16 19.90 -18.49
CA ILE A 29 -4.72 18.54 -18.20
C ILE A 29 -3.40 18.53 -17.43
N ILE A 30 -2.44 19.38 -17.80
CA ILE A 30 -1.15 19.48 -17.09
C ILE A 30 -1.39 19.96 -15.65
N ALA A 31 -2.18 21.03 -15.46
CA ALA A 31 -2.48 21.54 -14.12
C ALA A 31 -3.16 20.50 -13.22
N GLU A 32 -4.11 19.73 -13.75
CA GLU A 32 -4.76 18.64 -13.02
C GLU A 32 -3.77 17.51 -12.65
N MET A 33 -2.85 17.17 -13.56
CA MET A 33 -1.82 16.16 -13.29
C MET A 33 -0.85 16.63 -12.20
N GLU A 34 -0.42 17.90 -12.23
CA GLU A 34 0.45 18.48 -11.20
C GLU A 34 -0.27 18.49 -9.85
N GLU A 35 -1.51 18.94 -9.77
CA GLU A 35 -2.31 18.93 -8.55
C GLU A 35 -2.46 17.53 -7.96
N ILE A 36 -2.71 16.51 -8.78
CA ILE A 36 -2.80 15.12 -8.35
C ILE A 36 -1.44 14.60 -7.84
N SER A 37 -0.35 14.97 -8.52
CA SER A 37 1.01 14.60 -8.12
C SER A 37 1.37 15.19 -6.77
N ASP A 38 1.12 16.50 -6.58
CA ASP A 38 1.38 17.21 -5.32
C ASP A 38 0.58 16.61 -4.17
N LYS A 39 -0.72 16.41 -4.33
CA LYS A 39 -1.57 15.74 -3.33
C LYS A 39 -1.05 14.35 -2.94
N ARG A 40 -0.50 13.64 -3.91
CA ARG A 40 0.07 12.32 -3.66
C ARG A 40 1.39 12.40 -2.91
N GLU A 41 2.27 13.34 -3.25
CA GLU A 41 3.52 13.57 -2.51
C GLU A 41 3.24 13.99 -1.05
N ASP A 42 2.23 14.82 -0.83
CA ASP A 42 1.84 15.27 0.51
C ASP A 42 1.27 14.13 1.37
N SER A 43 0.57 13.18 0.76
CA SER A 43 -0.14 12.11 1.48
C SER A 43 0.58 10.76 1.53
N GLN A 44 1.58 10.53 0.69
CA GLN A 44 2.25 9.23 0.55
C GLN A 44 3.78 9.39 0.44
N PRO A 45 4.57 8.42 0.96
CA PRO A 45 6.03 8.47 0.93
C PRO A 45 6.60 8.09 -0.45
N VAL A 46 6.22 8.83 -1.51
CA VAL A 46 6.54 8.50 -2.93
C VAL A 46 8.03 8.48 -3.24
N LYS A 47 8.86 9.18 -2.46
CA LYS A 47 10.33 9.24 -2.62
C LYS A 47 11.06 8.19 -1.78
N SER A 48 10.32 7.39 -0.99
CA SER A 48 10.90 6.38 -0.10
C SER A 48 10.99 5.00 -0.78
N ARG A 49 11.89 4.14 -0.25
CA ARG A 49 11.98 2.73 -0.67
C ARG A 49 10.81 1.95 -0.07
N THR A 50 9.73 1.82 -0.81
CA THR A 50 8.51 1.14 -0.38
C THR A 50 7.85 0.37 -1.53
N GLY A 51 7.14 -0.69 -1.21
CA GLY A 51 6.32 -1.45 -2.16
C GLY A 51 4.93 -0.86 -2.42
N GLY A 52 4.64 0.32 -1.86
CA GLY A 52 3.32 0.94 -1.91
C GLY A 52 2.42 0.49 -0.76
N SER A 53 1.10 0.51 -0.96
CA SER A 53 0.13 0.05 0.04
C SER A 53 0.39 -1.40 0.43
N THR A 54 0.63 -1.64 1.71
CA THR A 54 1.00 -2.97 2.23
C THR A 54 -0.21 -3.87 2.37
N PHE A 55 -1.33 -3.33 2.84
CA PHE A 55 -2.56 -4.09 3.10
C PHE A 55 -3.73 -3.55 2.29
N LYS A 56 -4.64 -4.45 1.93
CA LYS A 56 -5.92 -4.10 1.30
C LYS A 56 -6.82 -3.39 2.30
N ASN A 57 -7.65 -2.46 1.82
CA ASN A 57 -8.75 -1.96 2.66
C ASN A 57 -9.73 -3.09 2.94
N PRO A 58 -10.16 -3.30 4.20
CA PRO A 58 -11.07 -4.39 4.55
C PRO A 58 -12.37 -4.37 3.74
N ASP A 59 -12.97 -3.19 3.58
CA ASP A 59 -14.22 -3.01 2.82
C ASP A 59 -13.97 -2.63 1.35
N GLY A 60 -12.78 -2.95 0.84
CA GLY A 60 -12.44 -2.78 -0.58
C GLY A 60 -12.43 -1.33 -1.03
N ALA A 61 -13.18 -1.04 -2.09
CA ALA A 61 -13.25 0.28 -2.71
C ALA A 61 -14.30 1.21 -2.09
N ASP A 62 -15.06 0.76 -1.09
CA ASP A 62 -16.08 1.59 -0.46
C ASP A 62 -15.45 2.87 0.13
N PRO A 63 -15.86 4.08 -0.30
CA PRO A 63 -15.32 5.34 0.21
C PRO A 63 -15.57 5.55 1.71
N GLU A 64 -16.72 5.10 2.22
CA GLU A 64 -17.10 5.20 3.63
C GLU A 64 -16.66 4.00 4.47
N GLY A 65 -16.13 2.95 3.81
CA GLY A 65 -15.69 1.73 4.45
C GLY A 65 -14.38 1.88 5.23
N LEU A 66 -14.02 0.81 5.93
CA LEU A 66 -12.79 0.73 6.73
C LEU A 66 -11.54 0.93 5.86
N LYS A 67 -10.64 1.76 6.32
CA LYS A 67 -9.36 2.04 5.68
C LYS A 67 -8.22 1.40 6.47
N ALA A 68 -7.41 0.60 5.81
CA ALA A 68 -6.27 -0.08 6.44
C ALA A 68 -5.37 0.90 7.20
N TRP A 69 -5.03 2.06 6.60
CA TRP A 69 -4.16 3.03 7.24
C TRP A 69 -4.71 3.61 8.55
N LYS A 70 -6.05 3.80 8.64
CA LYS A 70 -6.69 4.29 9.88
C LYS A 70 -6.63 3.23 10.99
N LEU A 71 -6.85 1.97 10.65
CA LEU A 71 -6.76 0.86 11.60
C LEU A 71 -5.33 0.68 12.13
N ILE A 72 -4.33 0.80 11.23
CA ILE A 72 -2.91 0.69 11.58
C ILE A 72 -2.50 1.85 12.50
N ASP A 73 -2.95 3.06 12.21
CA ASP A 73 -2.68 4.24 13.03
C ASP A 73 -3.33 4.12 14.41
N ALA A 74 -4.60 3.76 14.46
CA ALA A 74 -5.35 3.55 15.71
C ALA A 74 -4.75 2.44 16.59
N ALA A 75 -4.15 1.41 15.98
CA ALA A 75 -3.43 0.34 16.68
C ALA A 75 -2.01 0.75 17.16
N GLY A 76 -1.64 2.05 17.03
CA GLY A 76 -0.36 2.58 17.51
C GLY A 76 0.84 2.07 16.72
N CYS A 77 0.66 1.75 15.44
CA CYS A 77 1.73 1.20 14.61
C CYS A 77 2.51 2.26 13.82
N ARG A 78 2.09 3.54 13.82
CA ARG A 78 2.82 4.63 13.16
C ARG A 78 4.25 4.70 13.65
N GLY A 79 5.23 4.68 12.74
CA GLY A 79 6.65 4.74 13.07
C GLY A 79 7.23 3.46 13.70
N LEU A 80 6.44 2.39 13.87
CA LEU A 80 6.91 1.10 14.40
C LEU A 80 8.06 0.55 13.53
N ARG A 81 9.09 0.00 14.17
CA ARG A 81 10.30 -0.50 13.49
C ARG A 81 10.62 -1.95 13.83
N VAL A 82 11.20 -2.65 12.83
CA VAL A 82 11.92 -3.92 12.97
C VAL A 82 13.19 -3.80 12.13
N GLY A 83 14.36 -3.76 12.76
CA GLY A 83 15.59 -3.41 12.07
C GLY A 83 15.46 -2.06 11.34
N ASP A 84 15.83 -2.03 10.07
CA ASP A 84 15.69 -0.86 9.20
C ASP A 84 14.34 -0.78 8.47
N ALA A 85 13.41 -1.71 8.73
CA ALA A 85 12.04 -1.62 8.26
C ALA A 85 11.21 -0.75 9.21
N GLN A 86 10.39 0.16 8.66
CA GLN A 86 9.55 1.07 9.44
C GLN A 86 8.16 1.23 8.80
N VAL A 87 7.13 1.29 9.65
CA VAL A 87 5.81 1.81 9.25
C VAL A 87 5.94 3.31 9.01
N SER A 88 5.56 3.79 7.83
CA SER A 88 5.68 5.20 7.47
C SER A 88 4.96 6.10 8.46
N GLU A 89 5.62 7.17 8.86
CA GLU A 89 5.02 8.23 9.68
C GLU A 89 4.06 9.11 8.87
N GLN A 90 4.26 9.21 7.56
CA GLN A 90 3.41 9.98 6.65
C GLN A 90 2.11 9.22 6.33
N HIS A 91 2.20 7.91 6.03
CA HIS A 91 1.05 7.08 5.69
C HIS A 91 1.20 5.65 6.22
N CYS A 92 0.46 5.29 7.27
CA CYS A 92 0.66 4.06 8.02
C CYS A 92 0.49 2.75 7.22
N ASN A 93 -0.13 2.77 6.05
CA ASN A 93 -0.24 1.57 5.20
C ASN A 93 0.96 1.38 4.26
N PHE A 94 2.10 2.03 4.54
CA PHE A 94 3.35 1.89 3.79
C PHE A 94 4.45 1.43 4.71
N LEU A 95 5.14 0.35 4.32
CA LEU A 95 6.38 -0.08 4.97
C LEU A 95 7.56 0.48 4.17
N ILE A 96 8.52 1.07 4.87
CA ILE A 96 9.69 1.73 4.31
C ILE A 96 10.94 0.95 4.70
N ASN A 97 11.84 0.73 3.74
CA ASN A 97 13.20 0.30 3.99
C ASN A 97 14.13 1.52 4.10
N HIS A 98 14.59 1.83 5.31
CA HIS A 98 15.49 2.96 5.58
C HIS A 98 16.95 2.70 5.21
N GLY A 99 17.30 1.49 4.79
CA GLY A 99 18.69 1.20 4.42
C GLY A 99 18.88 -0.25 4.03
N VAL A 100 19.13 -1.10 5.01
CA VAL A 100 19.51 -2.51 4.84
C VAL A 100 18.46 -3.48 5.41
N ALA A 101 17.20 -3.04 5.57
CA ALA A 101 16.14 -3.96 5.99
C ALA A 101 16.06 -5.16 5.05
N THR A 102 16.02 -6.34 5.62
CA THR A 102 15.82 -7.59 4.89
C THR A 102 14.33 -7.77 4.55
N ALA A 103 14.04 -8.70 3.64
CA ALA A 103 12.65 -9.11 3.38
C ALA A 103 11.98 -9.65 4.67
N GLN A 104 12.75 -10.39 5.49
CA GLN A 104 12.28 -10.91 6.77
C GLN A 104 11.91 -9.80 7.76
N ASP A 105 12.66 -8.69 7.82
CA ASP A 105 12.33 -7.54 8.66
C ASP A 105 11.01 -6.91 8.24
N LEU A 106 10.80 -6.72 6.93
CA LEU A 106 9.57 -6.18 6.37
C LEU A 106 8.37 -7.11 6.61
N GLU A 107 8.55 -8.43 6.46
CA GLU A 107 7.51 -9.41 6.75
C GLU A 107 7.17 -9.46 8.24
N THR A 108 8.18 -9.49 9.10
CA THR A 108 8.00 -9.48 10.56
C THR A 108 7.28 -8.23 11.01
N LEU A 109 7.67 -7.06 10.47
CA LEU A 109 7.00 -5.80 10.75
C LEU A 109 5.54 -5.84 10.30
N GLY A 110 5.27 -6.34 9.10
CA GLY A 110 3.91 -6.46 8.57
C GLY A 110 3.03 -7.41 9.38
N GLU A 111 3.55 -8.57 9.80
CA GLU A 111 2.78 -9.50 10.67
C GLU A 111 2.56 -8.89 12.07
N THR A 112 3.53 -8.14 12.60
CA THR A 112 3.35 -7.41 13.87
C THR A 112 2.23 -6.37 13.75
N VAL A 113 2.17 -5.63 12.65
CA VAL A 113 1.09 -4.67 12.36
C VAL A 113 -0.26 -5.40 12.29
N ARG A 114 -0.33 -6.51 11.57
CA ARG A 114 -1.56 -7.31 11.45
C ARG A 114 -2.07 -7.79 12.81
N GLN A 115 -1.17 -8.31 13.65
CA GLN A 115 -1.54 -8.77 14.99
C GLN A 115 -2.05 -7.62 15.85
N ARG A 116 -1.36 -6.48 15.90
CA ARG A 116 -1.80 -5.31 16.67
C ARG A 116 -3.15 -4.76 16.21
N VAL A 117 -3.40 -4.72 14.90
CA VAL A 117 -4.70 -4.29 14.37
C VAL A 117 -5.80 -5.27 14.76
N LEU A 118 -5.54 -6.58 14.67
CA LEU A 118 -6.48 -7.62 15.12
C LEU A 118 -6.80 -7.47 16.61
N ASP A 119 -5.80 -7.32 17.45
CA ASP A 119 -5.94 -7.18 18.91
C ASP A 119 -6.72 -5.90 19.29
N HIS A 120 -6.50 -4.81 18.54
CA HIS A 120 -7.11 -3.52 18.82
C HIS A 120 -8.56 -3.41 18.29
N SER A 121 -8.84 -3.92 17.11
CA SER A 121 -10.10 -3.68 16.39
C SER A 121 -10.90 -4.92 16.02
N GLY A 122 -10.35 -6.13 16.19
CA GLY A 122 -10.92 -7.38 15.72
C GLY A 122 -10.87 -7.57 14.20
N VAL A 123 -10.23 -6.64 13.45
CA VAL A 123 -10.16 -6.70 12.00
C VAL A 123 -8.88 -7.39 11.54
N THR A 124 -9.02 -8.40 10.69
CA THR A 124 -7.87 -9.06 10.06
C THR A 124 -7.48 -8.33 8.76
N LEU A 125 -6.28 -7.75 8.72
CA LEU A 125 -5.73 -7.16 7.50
C LEU A 125 -5.22 -8.22 6.54
N HIS A 126 -5.45 -8.02 5.24
CA HIS A 126 -4.96 -8.88 4.17
C HIS A 126 -3.86 -8.18 3.37
N TRP A 127 -2.76 -8.88 3.13
CA TRP A 127 -1.66 -8.38 2.31
C TRP A 127 -2.12 -7.98 0.91
N GLU A 128 -1.69 -6.81 0.45
CA GLU A 128 -1.78 -6.37 -0.95
C GLU A 128 -0.48 -6.64 -1.69
N ILE A 129 0.66 -6.43 -1.03
CA ILE A 129 1.99 -6.75 -1.55
C ILE A 129 2.12 -8.27 -1.72
N LYS A 130 2.66 -8.69 -2.86
CA LYS A 130 2.95 -10.10 -3.13
C LYS A 130 4.32 -10.46 -2.55
N ARG A 131 4.34 -11.47 -1.69
CA ARG A 131 5.57 -12.07 -1.17
C ARG A 131 5.98 -13.21 -2.09
N MET A 132 7.24 -13.24 -2.50
CA MET A 132 7.79 -14.24 -3.41
C MET A 132 9.13 -14.73 -2.87
N GLY A 133 9.41 -16.02 -3.07
CA GLY A 133 10.62 -16.68 -2.57
C GLY A 133 10.33 -17.64 -1.43
N GLU A 134 11.39 -18.23 -0.91
CA GLU A 134 11.34 -19.16 0.23
C GLU A 134 11.89 -18.46 1.48
N ALA A 135 11.29 -18.72 2.62
CA ALA A 135 11.84 -18.27 3.90
C ALA A 135 13.16 -19.02 4.17
N HIS A 136 14.23 -18.29 4.39
CA HIS A 136 15.45 -18.90 4.89
C HIS A 136 15.27 -19.25 6.37
N ALA A 137 15.61 -20.50 6.69
CA ALA A 137 15.62 -20.99 8.07
C ALA A 137 16.72 -20.32 8.90
#